data_71641cea112fa28f89fd8b001f3dd9a7
#
_entry.id   71641cea112fa28f89fd8b001f3dd9a7
#
_cell.length_a   1.000
_cell.length_b   1.000
_cell.length_c   1.000
_cell.angle_alpha   90.00
_cell.angle_beta   90.00
_cell.angle_gamma   90.00
#
_symmetry.space_group_name_H-M   'P 1'
#
loop_
_entity.id
_entity.type
_entity.pdbx_description
1 polymer ?
#
loop_
_entity_poly.entity_id
_entity_poly.type
_entity_poly.pdbx_seq_one_letter_code
_entity_poly.pdbx_strand_id
1 'polypeptide(L)'
;MALVNEHFLKLQSNYLFSDIAKKVNAFKVTHPKSKIIRMGIGDVTQPLAPAVIEAMHKAVDELAHKETFHGYGPEQGYPFLIDAIIKHDYASRGINLEPSEVFISDGAKSDCGNIGDMLRHDNSIGVTDPVYPVYIDSNVMSGRTGTMENGRWTDVVYIPCTAENHFVPDLPSRRVDIIYLCYPNNPTGTTLSKEELKKWVNYALANDVIIMYDSAYEAYIQDPSIPHSIYEIKGAKKVAIEFRSFSKTAGFTGVRCGYTVVPKELCAFTLQSERVPLNRLWNRRQCTKFNGTSYITQRGAEAIYSP
;
A
#
# COMPACT_ATOMS: atom_id res chain seq x y z
N MET A 1 31.67 11.10 -15.12
CA MET A 1 30.40 11.83 -14.89
C MET A 1 29.35 10.80 -14.54
N ALA A 2 28.55 11.03 -13.50
CA ALA A 2 27.46 10.10 -13.15
C ALA A 2 26.35 10.17 -14.19
N LEU A 3 25.72 9.03 -14.48
CA LEU A 3 24.58 8.95 -15.36
C LEU A 3 23.28 8.85 -14.54
N VAL A 4 22.20 9.41 -15.05
CA VAL A 4 20.88 9.32 -14.44
C VAL A 4 20.20 8.01 -14.78
N ASN A 5 19.23 7.59 -13.97
CA ASN A 5 18.30 6.53 -14.35
C ASN A 5 17.28 7.13 -15.34
N GLU A 6 17.44 6.83 -16.63
CA GLU A 6 16.63 7.38 -17.71
C GLU A 6 15.15 7.00 -17.64
N HIS A 7 14.80 5.94 -16.89
CA HIS A 7 13.41 5.58 -16.68
C HIS A 7 12.59 6.69 -15.99
N PHE A 8 13.24 7.49 -15.15
CA PHE A 8 12.60 8.67 -14.52
C PHE A 8 12.21 9.75 -15.54
N LEU A 9 12.95 9.84 -16.67
CA LEU A 9 12.66 10.80 -17.73
C LEU A 9 11.40 10.43 -18.55
N LYS A 10 10.93 9.20 -18.44
CA LYS A 10 9.69 8.74 -19.10
C LYS A 10 8.43 9.30 -18.43
N LEU A 11 8.52 9.67 -17.16
CA LEU A 11 7.41 10.27 -16.40
C LEU A 11 7.27 11.76 -16.73
N GLN A 12 6.04 12.26 -16.70
CA GLN A 12 5.80 13.70 -16.74
C GLN A 12 6.51 14.37 -15.56
N SER A 13 7.02 15.59 -15.78
CA SER A 13 7.78 16.34 -14.76
C SER A 13 7.00 16.62 -13.49
N ASN A 14 5.67 16.56 -13.54
CA ASN A 14 4.80 16.80 -12.41
C ASN A 14 3.89 15.59 -12.15
N TYR A 15 3.79 15.21 -10.88
CA TYR A 15 2.81 14.23 -10.44
C TYR A 15 1.39 14.80 -10.53
N LEU A 16 0.41 13.97 -10.93
CA LEU A 16 -0.99 14.35 -11.21
C LEU A 16 -1.58 15.32 -10.15
N PHE A 17 -1.42 15.01 -8.87
CA PHE A 17 -2.00 15.83 -7.80
C PHE A 17 -1.32 17.21 -7.67
N SER A 18 -0.03 17.32 -8.01
CA SER A 18 0.68 18.60 -8.05
C SER A 18 0.15 19.50 -9.16
N ASP A 19 -0.16 18.94 -10.32
CA ASP A 19 -0.74 19.68 -11.44
C ASP A 19 -2.16 20.14 -11.16
N ILE A 20 -2.98 19.29 -10.52
CA ILE A 20 -4.32 19.69 -10.06
C ILE A 20 -4.20 20.84 -9.07
N ALA A 21 -3.29 20.80 -8.10
CA ALA A 21 -3.09 21.89 -7.14
C ALA A 21 -2.70 23.20 -7.84
N LYS A 22 -1.80 23.17 -8.84
CA LYS A 22 -1.43 24.33 -9.64
C LYS A 22 -2.62 24.89 -10.40
N LYS A 23 -3.41 24.06 -11.07
CA LYS A 23 -4.64 24.48 -11.80
C LYS A 23 -5.66 25.12 -10.88
N VAL A 24 -5.90 24.55 -9.69
CA VAL A 24 -6.80 25.11 -8.67
C VAL A 24 -6.29 26.48 -8.20
N ASN A 25 -5.00 26.63 -7.95
CA ASN A 25 -4.43 27.91 -7.52
C ASN A 25 -4.54 28.98 -8.64
N ALA A 26 -4.26 28.62 -9.88
CA ALA A 26 -4.44 29.53 -11.03
C ALA A 26 -5.91 29.95 -11.20
N PHE A 27 -6.84 29.02 -11.06
CA PHE A 27 -8.28 29.31 -11.12
C PHE A 27 -8.72 30.29 -10.01
N LYS A 28 -8.21 30.12 -8.78
CA LYS A 28 -8.50 31.05 -7.67
C LYS A 28 -8.05 32.48 -7.95
N VAL A 29 -6.91 32.65 -8.59
CA VAL A 29 -6.38 33.98 -8.94
C VAL A 29 -7.32 34.67 -9.93
N THR A 30 -7.81 33.96 -10.95
CA THR A 30 -8.71 34.50 -11.97
C THR A 30 -10.17 34.60 -11.52
N HIS A 31 -10.56 33.80 -10.51
CA HIS A 31 -11.94 33.74 -9.99
C HIS A 31 -11.97 33.85 -8.45
N PRO A 32 -11.55 34.99 -7.86
CA PRO A 32 -11.33 35.12 -6.42
C PRO A 32 -12.61 34.99 -5.58
N LYS A 33 -13.78 35.21 -6.19
CA LYS A 33 -15.10 35.07 -5.52
C LYS A 33 -15.72 33.70 -5.64
N SER A 34 -15.13 32.79 -6.41
CA SER A 34 -15.68 31.45 -6.64
C SER A 34 -15.46 30.54 -5.44
N LYS A 35 -16.51 29.86 -4.97
CA LYS A 35 -16.41 28.79 -3.99
C LYS A 35 -15.96 27.51 -4.69
N ILE A 36 -14.77 27.03 -4.38
CA ILE A 36 -14.24 25.78 -4.95
C ILE A 36 -14.56 24.62 -4.02
N ILE A 37 -15.27 23.62 -4.55
CA ILE A 37 -15.51 22.35 -3.90
C ILE A 37 -14.43 21.37 -4.41
N ARG A 38 -13.56 20.89 -3.50
CA ARG A 38 -12.49 19.96 -3.84
C ARG A 38 -13.00 18.54 -3.76
N MET A 39 -13.05 17.84 -4.90
CA MET A 39 -13.49 16.44 -4.99
C MET A 39 -12.40 15.52 -5.59
N GLY A 40 -11.20 16.04 -5.82
CA GLY A 40 -10.14 15.31 -6.54
C GLY A 40 -9.16 14.54 -5.65
N ILE A 41 -9.17 14.76 -4.32
CA ILE A 41 -8.32 14.04 -3.36
C ILE A 41 -9.23 13.58 -2.22
N GLY A 42 -9.26 12.27 -2.01
CA GLY A 42 -9.93 11.67 -0.86
C GLY A 42 -9.13 11.88 0.42
N ASP A 43 -9.22 13.08 1.00
CA ASP A 43 -8.62 13.37 2.30
C ASP A 43 -9.66 13.17 3.42
N VAL A 44 -9.16 12.93 4.65
CA VAL A 44 -10.00 12.87 5.84
C VAL A 44 -10.41 14.30 6.26
N THR A 45 -11.63 14.43 6.77
CA THR A 45 -12.22 15.72 7.12
C THR A 45 -12.48 15.87 8.61
N GLN A 46 -12.33 14.80 9.37
CA GLN A 46 -12.53 14.79 10.83
C GLN A 46 -11.19 14.92 11.57
N PRO A 47 -11.17 15.56 12.75
CA PRO A 47 -10.00 15.57 13.60
C PRO A 47 -9.66 14.17 14.09
N LEU A 48 -8.42 13.99 14.59
CA LEU A 48 -7.99 12.74 15.19
C LEU A 48 -8.83 12.44 16.45
N ALA A 49 -9.04 11.15 16.72
CA ALA A 49 -9.73 10.72 17.92
C ALA A 49 -9.00 11.19 19.21
N PRO A 50 -9.73 11.56 20.29
CA PRO A 50 -9.11 12.02 21.54
C PRO A 50 -8.07 11.05 22.10
N ALA A 51 -8.33 9.73 22.07
CA ALA A 51 -7.39 8.71 22.52
C ALA A 51 -6.06 8.74 21.78
N VAL A 52 -6.09 9.01 20.45
CA VAL A 52 -4.89 9.16 19.63
C VAL A 52 -4.07 10.38 20.06
N ILE A 53 -4.73 11.51 20.27
CA ILE A 53 -4.08 12.75 20.70
C ILE A 53 -3.44 12.56 22.08
N GLU A 54 -4.16 11.96 23.02
CA GLU A 54 -3.67 11.67 24.38
C GLU A 54 -2.44 10.74 24.34
N ALA A 55 -2.49 9.68 23.56
CA ALA A 55 -1.37 8.75 23.40
C ALA A 55 -0.13 9.43 22.80
N MET A 56 -0.32 10.30 21.80
CA MET A 56 0.77 11.06 21.21
C MET A 56 1.39 12.06 22.18
N HIS A 57 0.58 12.79 22.98
CA HIS A 57 1.07 13.68 24.03
C HIS A 57 1.88 12.92 25.08
N LYS A 58 1.36 11.80 25.56
CA LYS A 58 2.07 10.94 26.51
C LYS A 58 3.40 10.47 25.95
N ALA A 59 3.43 10.05 24.68
CA ALA A 59 4.67 9.62 24.02
C ALA A 59 5.70 10.77 23.91
N VAL A 60 5.26 12.02 23.72
CA VAL A 60 6.15 13.19 23.74
C VAL A 60 6.70 13.43 25.15
N ASP A 61 5.86 13.35 26.17
CA ASP A 61 6.26 13.53 27.58
C ASP A 61 7.28 12.46 27.99
N GLU A 62 7.12 11.22 27.57
CA GLU A 62 8.07 10.13 27.82
C GLU A 62 9.48 10.45 27.26
N LEU A 63 9.58 11.16 26.15
CA LEU A 63 10.86 11.55 25.56
C LEU A 63 11.60 12.65 26.37
N ALA A 64 10.90 13.34 27.28
CA ALA A 64 11.48 14.39 28.12
C ALA A 64 12.28 13.82 29.30
N HIS A 65 12.15 12.53 29.64
CA HIS A 65 12.74 11.93 30.82
C HIS A 65 13.73 10.82 30.40
N LYS A 66 14.89 10.81 31.08
CA LYS A 66 15.98 9.87 30.77
C LYS A 66 15.54 8.40 30.89
N GLU A 67 14.67 8.11 31.82
CA GLU A 67 14.21 6.74 32.15
C GLU A 67 13.24 6.19 31.10
N THR A 68 12.55 7.07 30.39
CA THR A 68 11.53 6.72 29.37
C THR A 68 11.87 7.22 27.98
N PHE A 69 13.07 7.76 27.80
CA PHE A 69 13.55 8.21 26.49
C PHE A 69 13.69 7.06 25.51
N HIS A 70 13.19 7.26 24.30
CA HIS A 70 13.32 6.33 23.18
C HIS A 70 14.23 6.93 22.10
N GLY A 71 15.37 6.27 21.82
CA GLY A 71 16.22 6.56 20.68
C GLY A 71 15.74 5.86 19.42
N TYR A 72 16.66 5.33 18.62
CA TYR A 72 16.30 4.51 17.46
C TYR A 72 15.47 3.30 17.90
N GLY A 73 14.27 3.18 17.34
CA GLY A 73 13.40 2.04 17.55
C GLY A 73 13.79 0.82 16.70
N PRO A 74 13.09 -0.30 16.89
CA PRO A 74 13.21 -1.44 16.00
C PRO A 74 12.84 -1.05 14.56
N GLU A 75 13.66 -1.41 13.59
CA GLU A 75 13.49 -1.06 12.17
C GLU A 75 12.19 -1.59 11.57
N GLN A 76 11.69 -2.71 12.09
CA GLN A 76 10.44 -3.32 11.69
C GLN A 76 9.21 -2.65 12.32
N GLY A 77 9.39 -1.93 13.41
CA GLY A 77 8.35 -1.30 14.23
C GLY A 77 8.35 -1.81 15.67
N TYR A 78 7.68 -1.07 16.55
CA TYR A 78 7.60 -1.45 17.95
C TYR A 78 6.64 -2.63 18.17
N PRO A 79 6.99 -3.58 19.05
CA PRO A 79 6.15 -4.75 19.37
C PRO A 79 4.72 -4.38 19.78
N PHE A 80 4.54 -3.33 20.58
CA PHE A 80 3.20 -2.92 21.05
C PHE A 80 2.23 -2.66 19.89
N LEU A 81 2.69 -2.03 18.79
CA LEU A 81 1.84 -1.77 17.62
C LEU A 81 1.69 -3.02 16.76
N ILE A 82 2.76 -3.78 16.55
CA ILE A 82 2.73 -5.03 15.77
C ILE A 82 1.76 -6.03 16.41
N ASP A 83 1.82 -6.20 17.73
CA ASP A 83 0.95 -7.12 18.47
C ASP A 83 -0.52 -6.66 18.43
N ALA A 84 -0.76 -5.34 18.53
CA ALA A 84 -2.11 -4.77 18.40
C ALA A 84 -2.69 -5.03 17.00
N ILE A 85 -1.91 -4.79 15.95
CA ILE A 85 -2.29 -5.07 14.55
C ILE A 85 -2.62 -6.55 14.39
N ILE A 86 -1.73 -7.45 14.80
CA ILE A 86 -1.95 -8.90 14.67
C ILE A 86 -3.23 -9.31 15.38
N LYS A 87 -3.42 -8.84 16.61
CA LYS A 87 -4.58 -9.18 17.42
C LYS A 87 -5.91 -8.70 16.81
N HIS A 88 -5.95 -7.43 16.41
CA HIS A 88 -7.21 -6.77 16.05
C HIS A 88 -7.54 -6.86 14.56
N ASP A 89 -6.53 -6.76 13.66
CA ASP A 89 -6.79 -6.77 12.22
C ASP A 89 -6.75 -8.18 11.61
N TYR A 90 -6.07 -9.14 12.25
CA TYR A 90 -5.86 -10.48 11.69
C TYR A 90 -6.39 -11.62 12.54
N ALA A 91 -5.95 -11.74 13.79
CA ALA A 91 -6.36 -12.87 14.64
C ALA A 91 -7.86 -12.87 14.94
N SER A 92 -8.49 -11.69 15.07
CA SER A 92 -9.93 -11.53 15.17
C SER A 92 -10.73 -12.10 13.98
N ARG A 93 -10.05 -12.28 12.83
CA ARG A 93 -10.59 -12.84 11.57
C ARG A 93 -10.10 -14.27 11.30
N GLY A 94 -9.44 -14.90 12.29
CA GLY A 94 -8.89 -16.25 12.15
C GLY A 94 -7.62 -16.33 11.30
N ILE A 95 -6.93 -15.21 11.08
CA ILE A 95 -5.68 -15.15 10.32
C ILE A 95 -4.51 -15.16 11.32
N ASN A 96 -3.63 -16.14 11.20
CA ASN A 96 -2.43 -16.24 12.02
C ASN A 96 -1.24 -15.60 11.30
N LEU A 97 -0.65 -14.58 11.93
CA LEU A 97 0.59 -13.94 11.50
C LEU A 97 1.62 -13.99 12.62
N GLU A 98 2.89 -14.10 12.24
CA GLU A 98 3.98 -13.90 13.16
C GLU A 98 4.39 -12.41 13.19
N PRO A 99 4.88 -11.88 14.32
CA PRO A 99 5.34 -10.48 14.39
C PRO A 99 6.36 -10.11 13.30
N SER A 100 7.22 -11.04 12.92
CA SER A 100 8.23 -10.87 11.87
C SER A 100 7.64 -10.80 10.43
N GLU A 101 6.34 -10.98 10.26
CA GLU A 101 5.65 -10.82 8.96
C GLU A 101 5.03 -9.42 8.78
N VAL A 102 4.98 -8.60 9.86
CA VAL A 102 4.39 -7.25 9.87
C VAL A 102 5.48 -6.20 9.95
N PHE A 103 5.47 -5.22 9.04
CA PHE A 103 6.47 -4.16 8.95
C PHE A 103 5.80 -2.80 9.00
N ILE A 104 6.03 -2.04 10.06
CA ILE A 104 5.48 -0.69 10.24
C ILE A 104 6.21 0.29 9.33
N SER A 105 5.46 1.19 8.71
CA SER A 105 5.98 2.19 7.76
C SER A 105 5.32 3.56 7.95
N ASP A 106 5.72 4.51 7.12
CA ASP A 106 5.13 5.84 7.04
C ASP A 106 3.88 5.91 6.13
N GLY A 107 3.40 4.76 5.65
CA GLY A 107 2.16 4.63 4.90
C GLY A 107 2.26 3.76 3.65
N ALA A 108 1.12 3.21 3.23
CA ALA A 108 1.02 2.30 2.11
C ALA A 108 1.59 2.86 0.79
N LYS A 109 1.55 4.18 0.58
CA LYS A 109 2.10 4.79 -0.64
C LYS A 109 3.60 4.57 -0.79
N SER A 110 4.38 4.77 0.26
CA SER A 110 5.82 4.53 0.25
C SER A 110 6.13 3.04 0.14
N ASP A 111 5.36 2.20 0.81
CA ASP A 111 5.52 0.75 0.72
C ASP A 111 5.26 0.24 -0.70
N CYS A 112 4.14 0.62 -1.32
CA CYS A 112 3.83 0.28 -2.72
C CYS A 112 4.90 0.77 -3.70
N GLY A 113 5.46 1.96 -3.45
CA GLY A 113 6.53 2.51 -4.28
C GLY A 113 7.86 1.79 -4.12
N ASN A 114 8.13 1.30 -2.92
CA ASN A 114 9.43 0.73 -2.55
C ASN A 114 9.52 -0.79 -2.68
N ILE A 115 8.38 -1.49 -2.62
CA ILE A 115 8.35 -2.97 -2.63
C ILE A 115 9.01 -3.55 -3.89
N GLY A 116 8.94 -2.83 -4.98
CA GLY A 116 9.54 -3.19 -6.25
C GLY A 116 11.07 -3.25 -6.26
N ASP A 117 11.75 -2.67 -5.25
CA ASP A 117 13.21 -2.75 -5.09
C ASP A 117 13.71 -4.20 -4.99
N MET A 118 12.87 -5.12 -4.51
CA MET A 118 13.22 -6.55 -4.37
C MET A 118 13.05 -7.35 -5.65
N LEU A 119 12.39 -6.81 -6.65
CA LEU A 119 11.96 -7.53 -7.84
C LEU A 119 12.72 -7.04 -9.06
N ARG A 120 13.02 -7.95 -9.97
CA ARG A 120 13.74 -7.64 -11.21
C ARG A 120 12.95 -6.67 -12.09
N HIS A 121 13.68 -5.88 -12.88
CA HIS A 121 13.11 -4.89 -13.82
C HIS A 121 12.43 -5.52 -15.05
N ASP A 122 12.66 -6.79 -15.32
CA ASP A 122 12.07 -7.53 -16.42
C ASP A 122 10.80 -8.32 -16.06
N ASN A 123 10.31 -8.20 -14.80
CA ASN A 123 9.01 -8.73 -14.42
C ASN A 123 7.88 -7.96 -15.14
N SER A 124 6.94 -8.69 -15.70
CA SER A 124 5.72 -8.14 -16.29
C SER A 124 4.70 -7.76 -15.20
N ILE A 125 3.95 -6.68 -15.42
CA ILE A 125 2.98 -6.19 -14.46
C ILE A 125 1.56 -6.13 -15.03
N GLY A 126 0.58 -6.42 -14.17
CA GLY A 126 -0.84 -6.22 -14.44
C GLY A 126 -1.44 -5.25 -13.42
N VAL A 127 -2.32 -4.38 -13.89
CA VAL A 127 -3.06 -3.42 -13.05
C VAL A 127 -4.51 -3.37 -13.48
N THR A 128 -5.43 -3.13 -12.56
CA THR A 128 -6.80 -2.78 -12.93
C THR A 128 -6.85 -1.40 -13.61
N ASP A 129 -7.80 -1.15 -14.46
CA ASP A 129 -7.96 0.11 -15.18
C ASP A 129 -9.41 0.60 -15.05
N PRO A 130 -9.67 1.72 -14.32
CA PRO A 130 -8.71 2.68 -13.77
C PRO A 130 -7.93 2.18 -12.54
N VAL A 131 -6.77 2.81 -12.28
CA VAL A 131 -5.83 2.40 -11.24
C VAL A 131 -5.25 3.61 -10.48
N TYR A 132 -4.83 3.37 -9.25
CA TYR A 132 -4.06 4.35 -8.49
C TYR A 132 -2.67 4.56 -9.15
N PRO A 133 -2.31 5.80 -9.55
CA PRO A 133 -1.14 6.05 -10.40
C PRO A 133 0.20 5.54 -9.85
N VAL A 134 0.34 5.45 -8.53
CA VAL A 134 1.59 5.04 -7.88
C VAL A 134 2.06 3.65 -8.35
N TYR A 135 1.14 2.72 -8.62
CA TYR A 135 1.54 1.37 -9.05
C TYR A 135 2.19 1.39 -10.44
N ILE A 136 1.71 2.25 -11.33
CA ILE A 136 2.33 2.41 -12.66
C ILE A 136 3.62 3.22 -12.54
N ASP A 137 3.59 4.38 -11.92
CA ASP A 137 4.73 5.30 -11.84
C ASP A 137 5.96 4.65 -11.18
N SER A 138 5.77 3.90 -10.10
CA SER A 138 6.87 3.16 -9.45
C SER A 138 7.48 2.10 -10.35
N ASN A 139 6.67 1.43 -11.17
CA ASN A 139 7.15 0.45 -12.14
C ASN A 139 7.80 1.10 -13.36
N VAL A 140 7.36 2.30 -13.78
CA VAL A 140 8.09 3.11 -14.78
C VAL A 140 9.49 3.44 -14.28
N MET A 141 9.61 3.96 -13.05
CA MET A 141 10.90 4.29 -12.43
C MET A 141 11.83 3.07 -12.35
N SER A 142 11.25 1.89 -12.18
CA SER A 142 11.98 0.61 -12.13
C SER A 142 12.25 -0.03 -13.50
N GLY A 143 11.77 0.57 -14.60
CA GLY A 143 12.00 0.08 -15.95
C GLY A 143 11.11 -1.07 -16.42
N ARG A 144 9.98 -1.36 -15.74
CA ARG A 144 9.10 -2.53 -16.05
C ARG A 144 7.98 -2.27 -17.04
N THR A 145 7.90 -1.09 -17.63
CA THR A 145 6.68 -0.67 -18.34
C THR A 145 6.84 -0.50 -19.85
N GLY A 146 8.04 -0.63 -20.38
CA GLY A 146 8.30 -0.38 -21.79
C GLY A 146 8.25 1.10 -22.17
N THR A 147 7.58 1.42 -23.27
CA THR A 147 7.39 2.78 -23.80
C THR A 147 5.94 3.24 -23.69
N MET A 148 5.74 4.56 -23.77
CA MET A 148 4.39 5.14 -23.78
C MET A 148 3.88 5.25 -25.21
N GLU A 149 2.80 4.54 -25.54
CA GLU A 149 2.14 4.57 -26.84
C GLU A 149 0.62 4.78 -26.64
N ASN A 150 0.05 5.73 -27.35
CA ASN A 150 -1.38 6.04 -27.28
C ASN A 150 -1.93 6.21 -25.84
N GLY A 151 -1.12 6.79 -24.95
CA GLY A 151 -1.49 7.03 -23.55
C GLY A 151 -1.41 5.80 -22.65
N ARG A 152 -0.84 4.69 -23.12
CA ARG A 152 -0.64 3.44 -22.35
C ARG A 152 0.81 2.97 -22.43
N TRP A 153 1.29 2.31 -21.39
CA TRP A 153 2.59 1.67 -21.36
C TRP A 153 2.52 0.29 -22.05
N THR A 154 3.45 0.02 -22.97
CA THR A 154 3.42 -1.18 -23.84
C THR A 154 3.53 -2.49 -23.08
N ASP A 155 4.30 -2.52 -21.99
CA ASP A 155 4.59 -3.74 -21.23
C ASP A 155 3.69 -3.91 -20.00
N VAL A 156 2.70 -3.00 -19.81
CA VAL A 156 1.69 -3.11 -18.76
C VAL A 156 0.44 -3.81 -19.28
N VAL A 157 -0.04 -4.80 -18.54
CA VAL A 157 -1.34 -5.42 -18.80
C VAL A 157 -2.41 -4.65 -18.04
N TYR A 158 -3.24 -3.91 -18.77
CA TYR A 158 -4.39 -3.18 -18.21
C TYR A 158 -5.59 -4.13 -18.19
N ILE A 159 -6.18 -4.28 -17.02
CA ILE A 159 -7.32 -5.18 -16.76
C ILE A 159 -8.55 -4.29 -16.57
N PRO A 160 -9.51 -4.27 -17.50
CA PRO A 160 -10.67 -3.39 -17.43
C PRO A 160 -11.47 -3.59 -16.14
N CYS A 161 -11.79 -2.47 -15.46
CA CYS A 161 -12.60 -2.42 -14.26
C CYS A 161 -13.59 -1.27 -14.43
N THR A 162 -14.63 -1.51 -15.22
CA THR A 162 -15.54 -0.50 -15.79
C THR A 162 -17.00 -0.81 -15.42
N ALA A 163 -17.91 0.09 -15.77
CA ALA A 163 -19.33 -0.10 -15.51
C ALA A 163 -19.91 -1.32 -16.25
N GLU A 164 -19.37 -1.63 -17.44
CA GLU A 164 -19.82 -2.76 -18.27
C GLU A 164 -19.58 -4.11 -17.60
N ASN A 165 -18.52 -4.24 -16.81
CA ASN A 165 -18.24 -5.45 -16.02
C ASN A 165 -18.56 -5.28 -14.53
N HIS A 166 -19.42 -4.30 -14.19
CA HIS A 166 -19.79 -3.98 -12.81
C HIS A 166 -18.59 -3.69 -11.89
N PHE A 167 -17.50 -3.20 -12.45
CA PHE A 167 -16.22 -2.95 -11.79
C PHE A 167 -15.59 -4.21 -11.15
N VAL A 168 -15.97 -5.39 -11.62
CA VAL A 168 -15.35 -6.67 -11.26
C VAL A 168 -14.42 -7.09 -12.39
N PRO A 169 -13.10 -6.96 -12.23
CA PRO A 169 -12.16 -7.26 -13.30
C PRO A 169 -12.03 -8.76 -13.54
N ASP A 170 -11.94 -9.12 -14.81
CA ASP A 170 -11.56 -10.47 -15.22
C ASP A 170 -10.07 -10.74 -14.92
N LEU A 171 -9.70 -12.01 -14.94
CA LEU A 171 -8.29 -12.40 -14.88
C LEU A 171 -7.52 -11.85 -16.09
N PRO A 172 -6.21 -11.58 -15.97
CA PRO A 172 -5.45 -10.97 -17.06
C PRO A 172 -5.44 -11.86 -18.29
N SER A 173 -5.53 -11.24 -19.47
CA SER A 173 -5.57 -11.92 -20.77
C SER A 173 -4.28 -12.66 -21.15
N ARG A 174 -3.16 -12.29 -20.52
CA ARG A 174 -1.87 -12.98 -20.59
C ARG A 174 -1.25 -13.10 -19.21
N ARG A 175 -0.39 -14.08 -19.00
CA ARG A 175 0.35 -14.22 -17.76
C ARG A 175 1.18 -12.96 -17.48
N VAL A 176 1.17 -12.54 -16.24
CA VAL A 176 2.04 -11.49 -15.69
C VAL A 176 2.72 -12.02 -14.43
N ASP A 177 3.82 -11.38 -14.02
CA ASP A 177 4.58 -11.81 -12.84
C ASP A 177 4.07 -11.12 -11.57
N ILE A 178 3.59 -9.89 -11.69
CA ILE A 178 3.11 -9.07 -10.60
C ILE A 178 1.74 -8.48 -10.94
N ILE A 179 0.79 -8.57 -10.03
CA ILE A 179 -0.54 -7.95 -10.16
C ILE A 179 -0.77 -6.99 -8.99
N TYR A 180 -1.19 -5.77 -9.30
CA TYR A 180 -1.64 -4.81 -8.30
C TYR A 180 -3.17 -4.84 -8.22
N LEU A 181 -3.69 -5.11 -7.02
CA LEU A 181 -5.11 -5.08 -6.69
C LEU A 181 -5.32 -4.11 -5.52
N CYS A 182 -6.26 -3.19 -5.65
CA CYS A 182 -6.63 -2.26 -4.60
C CYS A 182 -8.10 -2.46 -4.26
N TYR A 183 -8.40 -2.92 -3.04
CA TYR A 183 -9.78 -3.13 -2.60
C TYR A 183 -9.95 -2.83 -1.10
N PRO A 184 -10.93 -1.95 -0.76
CA PRO A 184 -11.78 -1.16 -1.67
C PRO A 184 -10.98 -0.33 -2.66
N ASN A 185 -11.44 -0.26 -3.92
CA ASN A 185 -10.65 0.26 -5.02
C ASN A 185 -10.55 1.81 -4.98
N ASN A 186 -9.35 2.31 -5.25
CA ASN A 186 -9.12 3.69 -5.64
C ASN A 186 -8.81 3.73 -7.15
N PRO A 187 -9.69 4.30 -8.03
CA PRO A 187 -10.67 5.36 -7.70
C PRO A 187 -12.14 4.92 -7.65
N THR A 188 -12.51 3.67 -7.93
CA THR A 188 -13.92 3.30 -8.17
C THR A 188 -14.76 3.12 -6.90
N GLY A 189 -14.11 2.89 -5.73
CA GLY A 189 -14.78 2.64 -4.46
C GLY A 189 -15.42 1.24 -4.34
N THR A 190 -15.21 0.36 -5.32
CA THR A 190 -15.78 -0.99 -5.33
C THR A 190 -14.97 -1.98 -4.52
N THR A 191 -15.59 -3.09 -4.14
CA THR A 191 -14.99 -4.21 -3.42
C THR A 191 -15.08 -5.49 -4.24
N LEU A 192 -14.38 -6.54 -3.81
CA LEU A 192 -14.54 -7.89 -4.34
C LEU A 192 -15.17 -8.78 -3.28
N SER A 193 -16.08 -9.66 -3.69
CA SER A 193 -16.58 -10.76 -2.87
C SER A 193 -15.46 -11.75 -2.55
N LYS A 194 -15.71 -12.61 -1.56
CA LYS A 194 -14.77 -13.68 -1.20
C LYS A 194 -14.50 -14.64 -2.37
N GLU A 195 -15.50 -14.93 -3.16
CA GLU A 195 -15.44 -15.79 -4.35
C GLU A 195 -14.61 -15.15 -5.46
N GLU A 196 -14.78 -13.86 -5.70
CA GLU A 196 -14.00 -13.10 -6.69
C GLU A 196 -12.54 -12.99 -6.27
N LEU A 197 -12.27 -12.64 -5.02
CA LEU A 197 -10.90 -12.56 -4.51
C LEU A 197 -10.19 -13.94 -4.54
N LYS A 198 -10.95 -15.02 -4.29
CA LYS A 198 -10.46 -16.40 -4.40
C LYS A 198 -10.02 -16.75 -5.83
N LYS A 199 -10.69 -16.24 -6.88
CA LYS A 199 -10.26 -16.45 -8.27
C LYS A 199 -8.86 -15.90 -8.49
N TRP A 200 -8.57 -14.69 -7.98
CA TRP A 200 -7.26 -14.05 -8.06
C TRP A 200 -6.18 -14.84 -7.33
N VAL A 201 -6.46 -15.29 -6.11
CA VAL A 201 -5.50 -16.10 -5.33
C VAL A 201 -5.22 -17.42 -6.02
N ASN A 202 -6.26 -18.11 -6.54
CA ASN A 202 -6.08 -19.35 -7.29
C ASN A 202 -5.29 -19.16 -8.58
N TYR A 203 -5.56 -18.07 -9.31
CA TYR A 203 -4.79 -17.72 -10.50
C TYR A 203 -3.30 -17.50 -10.16
N ALA A 204 -3.03 -16.76 -9.09
CA ALA A 204 -1.67 -16.47 -8.66
C ALA A 204 -0.93 -17.75 -8.23
N LEU A 205 -1.60 -18.66 -7.52
CA LEU A 205 -1.04 -19.96 -7.13
C LEU A 205 -0.73 -20.86 -8.32
N ALA A 206 -1.58 -20.82 -9.35
CA ALA A 206 -1.43 -21.68 -10.53
C ALA A 206 -0.36 -21.15 -11.52
N ASN A 207 -0.01 -19.87 -11.45
CA ASN A 207 0.87 -19.21 -12.43
C ASN A 207 2.13 -18.59 -11.81
N ASP A 208 2.43 -18.85 -10.52
CA ASP A 208 3.55 -18.25 -9.78
C ASP A 208 3.57 -16.71 -9.88
N VAL A 209 2.41 -16.08 -9.65
CA VAL A 209 2.22 -14.63 -9.70
C VAL A 209 2.24 -14.06 -8.29
N ILE A 210 2.82 -12.87 -8.11
CA ILE A 210 2.76 -12.13 -6.86
C ILE A 210 1.64 -11.10 -6.94
N ILE A 211 0.73 -11.14 -5.97
CA ILE A 211 -0.31 -10.13 -5.79
C ILE A 211 0.18 -9.06 -4.82
N MET A 212 0.21 -7.80 -5.26
CA MET A 212 0.39 -6.61 -4.47
C MET A 212 -1.00 -6.10 -4.09
N TYR A 213 -1.47 -6.45 -2.89
CA TYR A 213 -2.83 -6.16 -2.45
C TYR A 213 -2.87 -4.92 -1.56
N ASP A 214 -3.40 -3.81 -2.09
CA ASP A 214 -3.55 -2.55 -1.35
C ASP A 214 -4.95 -2.49 -0.71
N SER A 215 -4.99 -2.51 0.60
CA SER A 215 -6.19 -2.46 1.42
C SER A 215 -6.26 -1.18 2.28
N ALA A 216 -5.77 -0.06 1.75
CA ALA A 216 -5.74 1.21 2.47
C ALA A 216 -7.13 1.74 2.86
N TYR A 217 -8.18 1.29 2.20
CA TYR A 217 -9.58 1.71 2.43
C TYR A 217 -10.41 0.65 3.16
N GLU A 218 -9.79 -0.38 3.70
CA GLU A 218 -10.44 -1.50 4.39
C GLU A 218 -11.43 -1.05 5.47
N ALA A 219 -11.11 -0.01 6.23
CA ALA A 219 -11.97 0.52 7.30
C ALA A 219 -13.36 0.99 6.81
N TYR A 220 -13.54 1.18 5.51
CA TYR A 220 -14.82 1.60 4.93
C TYR A 220 -15.71 0.43 4.49
N ILE A 221 -15.25 -0.79 4.60
CA ILE A 221 -16.07 -1.99 4.37
C ILE A 221 -17.11 -2.09 5.47
N GLN A 222 -18.39 -2.05 5.09
CA GLN A 222 -19.54 -2.15 6.01
C GLN A 222 -20.26 -3.49 5.90
N ASP A 223 -20.14 -4.18 4.77
CA ASP A 223 -20.72 -5.49 4.55
C ASP A 223 -19.81 -6.57 5.15
N PRO A 224 -20.29 -7.34 6.16
CA PRO A 224 -19.48 -8.35 6.81
C PRO A 224 -19.14 -9.56 5.92
N SER A 225 -19.76 -9.69 4.76
CA SER A 225 -19.45 -10.74 3.79
C SER A 225 -18.21 -10.41 2.92
N ILE A 226 -17.80 -9.14 2.88
CA ILE A 226 -16.64 -8.69 2.10
C ILE A 226 -15.36 -8.91 2.90
N PRO A 227 -14.33 -9.55 2.33
CA PRO A 227 -13.05 -9.74 3.01
C PRO A 227 -12.37 -8.40 3.34
N HIS A 228 -11.90 -8.25 4.55
CA HIS A 228 -11.08 -7.11 5.00
C HIS A 228 -9.59 -7.32 4.74
N SER A 229 -9.18 -8.56 4.52
CA SER A 229 -7.81 -8.94 4.20
C SER A 229 -7.80 -10.01 3.12
N ILE A 230 -6.82 -9.96 2.21
CA ILE A 230 -6.61 -11.03 1.23
C ILE A 230 -6.29 -12.37 1.92
N TYR A 231 -5.75 -12.33 3.14
CA TYR A 231 -5.39 -13.55 3.88
C TYR A 231 -6.59 -14.31 4.47
N GLU A 232 -7.81 -13.78 4.37
CA GLU A 232 -9.03 -14.55 4.59
C GLU A 232 -9.26 -15.61 3.49
N ILE A 233 -8.52 -15.50 2.38
CA ILE A 233 -8.54 -16.48 1.29
C ILE A 233 -7.42 -17.48 1.51
N LYS A 234 -7.79 -18.77 1.59
CA LYS A 234 -6.83 -19.86 1.75
C LYS A 234 -5.78 -19.85 0.63
N GLY A 235 -4.51 -19.88 1.01
CA GLY A 235 -3.38 -19.88 0.09
C GLY A 235 -2.81 -18.48 -0.23
N ALA A 236 -3.51 -17.40 0.12
CA ALA A 236 -3.06 -16.04 -0.17
C ALA A 236 -1.69 -15.71 0.43
N LYS A 237 -1.34 -16.23 1.60
CA LYS A 237 -0.01 -16.06 2.23
C LYS A 237 1.15 -16.56 1.35
N LYS A 238 0.90 -17.42 0.38
CA LYS A 238 1.92 -17.94 -0.55
C LYS A 238 2.13 -17.04 -1.76
N VAL A 239 1.20 -16.14 -2.05
CA VAL A 239 1.18 -15.37 -3.31
C VAL A 239 0.94 -13.88 -3.13
N ALA A 240 0.64 -13.37 -1.93
CA ALA A 240 0.25 -11.98 -1.74
C ALA A 240 1.10 -11.26 -0.69
N ILE A 241 1.41 -9.98 -0.99
CA ILE A 241 1.85 -8.96 -0.05
C ILE A 241 0.66 -8.03 0.18
N GLU A 242 0.34 -7.71 1.44
CA GLU A 242 -0.74 -6.79 1.78
C GLU A 242 -0.21 -5.47 2.32
N PHE A 243 -0.71 -4.37 1.75
CA PHE A 243 -0.41 -3.01 2.22
C PHE A 243 -1.60 -2.44 2.96
N ARG A 244 -1.34 -1.88 4.15
CA ARG A 244 -2.35 -1.29 5.02
C ARG A 244 -1.97 0.14 5.39
N SER A 245 -2.95 0.95 5.71
CA SER A 245 -2.72 2.37 5.99
C SER A 245 -3.59 2.88 7.14
N PHE A 246 -2.98 3.56 8.09
CA PHE A 246 -3.72 4.31 9.10
C PHE A 246 -4.26 5.66 8.58
N SER A 247 -3.92 6.03 7.34
CA SER A 247 -4.40 7.28 6.74
C SER A 247 -5.92 7.39 6.74
N LYS A 248 -6.63 6.27 6.49
CA LYS A 248 -8.10 6.25 6.42
C LYS A 248 -8.72 5.71 7.71
N THR A 249 -8.12 4.71 8.32
CA THR A 249 -8.60 4.11 9.56
C THR A 249 -8.51 5.05 10.76
N ALA A 250 -7.40 5.79 10.88
CA ALA A 250 -7.10 6.66 12.02
C ALA A 250 -7.08 8.16 11.69
N GLY A 251 -7.35 8.55 10.44
CA GLY A 251 -7.21 9.94 10.03
C GLY A 251 -5.76 10.41 9.82
N PHE A 252 -4.81 9.49 9.64
CA PHE A 252 -3.36 9.77 9.62
C PHE A 252 -2.83 10.26 8.27
N THR A 253 -3.63 10.94 7.47
CA THR A 253 -3.16 11.50 6.19
C THR A 253 -1.98 12.47 6.35
N GLY A 254 -1.93 13.21 7.46
CA GLY A 254 -0.84 14.12 7.80
C GLY A 254 0.17 13.55 8.82
N VAL A 255 -0.24 12.61 9.68
CA VAL A 255 0.61 11.98 10.71
C VAL A 255 1.58 10.96 10.12
N ARG A 256 1.13 10.20 9.10
CA ARG A 256 1.87 9.21 8.34
C ARG A 256 2.20 7.94 9.11
N CYS A 257 1.35 6.93 8.97
CA CYS A 257 1.61 5.57 9.44
C CYS A 257 0.89 4.56 8.54
N GLY A 258 1.49 3.41 8.37
CA GLY A 258 0.94 2.26 7.69
C GLY A 258 1.74 1.02 8.04
N TYR A 259 1.43 -0.09 7.40
CA TYR A 259 2.23 -1.30 7.52
C TYR A 259 2.05 -2.20 6.30
N THR A 260 3.06 -3.03 6.11
CA THR A 260 3.07 -4.06 5.06
C THR A 260 3.17 -5.44 5.72
N VAL A 261 2.35 -6.37 5.27
CA VAL A 261 2.47 -7.78 5.65
C VAL A 261 3.13 -8.54 4.51
N VAL A 262 4.27 -9.15 4.82
CA VAL A 262 5.03 -10.01 3.90
C VAL A 262 5.16 -11.38 4.55
N PRO A 263 4.32 -12.35 4.18
CA PRO A 263 4.35 -13.69 4.78
C PRO A 263 5.68 -14.41 4.53
N LYS A 264 6.15 -15.18 5.51
CA LYS A 264 7.38 -16.00 5.40
C LYS A 264 7.29 -17.08 4.32
N GLU A 265 6.09 -17.57 4.06
CA GLU A 265 5.86 -18.60 3.04
C GLU A 265 5.82 -18.05 1.60
N LEU A 266 5.73 -16.72 1.43
CA LEU A 266 5.78 -16.07 0.13
C LEU A 266 7.20 -16.06 -0.42
N CYS A 267 7.40 -16.67 -1.56
CA CYS A 267 8.68 -16.75 -2.24
C CYS A 267 8.61 -16.20 -3.67
N ALA A 268 9.72 -15.65 -4.15
CA ALA A 268 10.01 -15.45 -5.57
C ALA A 268 11.16 -16.37 -5.99
N PHE A 269 11.53 -16.32 -7.27
CA PHE A 269 12.54 -17.20 -7.83
C PHE A 269 13.75 -16.41 -8.35
N THR A 270 14.94 -17.00 -8.23
CA THR A 270 16.14 -16.54 -8.94
C THR A 270 16.09 -17.00 -10.41
N LEU A 271 17.01 -16.50 -11.25
CA LEU A 271 17.17 -17.00 -12.63
C LEU A 271 17.54 -18.50 -12.69
N GLN A 272 18.09 -19.03 -11.62
CA GLN A 272 18.40 -20.45 -11.45
C GLN A 272 17.26 -21.26 -10.84
N SER A 273 16.04 -20.66 -10.76
CA SER A 273 14.85 -21.27 -10.18
C SER A 273 14.94 -21.60 -8.69
N GLU A 274 15.85 -20.96 -7.96
CA GLU A 274 15.92 -21.09 -6.51
C GLU A 274 14.82 -20.26 -5.86
N ARG A 275 14.14 -20.85 -4.87
CA ARG A 275 13.10 -20.15 -4.10
C ARG A 275 13.74 -19.25 -3.04
N VAL A 276 13.33 -17.99 -3.03
CA VAL A 276 13.81 -16.98 -2.07
C VAL A 276 12.61 -16.37 -1.34
N PRO A 277 12.53 -16.46 0.01
CA PRO A 277 11.49 -15.81 0.78
C PRO A 277 11.54 -14.28 0.65
N LEU A 278 10.45 -13.66 0.18
CA LEU A 278 10.37 -12.21 0.02
C LEU A 278 10.41 -11.46 1.35
N ASN A 279 9.91 -12.07 2.42
CA ASN A 279 9.99 -11.51 3.77
C ASN A 279 11.45 -11.17 4.15
N ARG A 280 12.39 -12.09 3.88
CA ARG A 280 13.82 -11.86 4.15
C ARG A 280 14.38 -10.69 3.34
N LEU A 281 13.98 -10.56 2.09
CA LEU A 281 14.46 -9.46 1.21
C LEU A 281 13.86 -8.12 1.66
N TRP A 282 12.57 -8.10 1.98
CA TRP A 282 11.91 -6.89 2.48
C TRP A 282 12.50 -6.43 3.80
N ASN A 283 12.70 -7.33 4.75
CA ASN A 283 13.37 -7.01 6.01
C ASN A 283 14.75 -6.38 5.75
N ARG A 284 15.56 -6.99 4.89
CA ARG A 284 16.90 -6.46 4.54
C ARG A 284 16.81 -5.07 3.88
N ARG A 285 15.82 -4.85 3.01
CA ARG A 285 15.60 -3.55 2.39
C ARG A 285 15.22 -2.51 3.43
N GLN A 286 14.30 -2.81 4.33
CA GLN A 286 13.84 -1.90 5.37
C GLN A 286 14.98 -1.53 6.33
N CYS A 287 15.75 -2.48 6.79
CA CYS A 287 16.94 -2.23 7.64
C CYS A 287 18.04 -1.39 6.94
N THR A 288 18.01 -1.30 5.60
CA THR A 288 19.04 -0.55 4.86
C THR A 288 18.59 0.84 4.43
N LYS A 289 17.32 0.98 4.04
CA LYS A 289 16.80 2.18 3.39
C LYS A 289 15.70 2.90 4.19
N PHE A 290 15.25 2.31 5.29
CA PHE A 290 14.19 2.85 6.12
C PHE A 290 14.49 2.54 7.60
N ASN A 291 14.48 3.57 8.44
CA ASN A 291 14.86 3.45 9.85
C ASN A 291 13.65 3.46 10.80
N GLY A 292 12.50 3.06 10.30
CA GLY A 292 11.25 3.02 11.05
C GLY A 292 10.50 4.36 11.08
N THR A 293 9.22 4.30 11.43
CA THR A 293 8.42 5.49 11.71
C THR A 293 8.54 5.88 13.18
N SER A 294 8.24 7.14 13.53
CA SER A 294 8.52 7.66 14.87
C SER A 294 7.77 6.91 15.98
N TYR A 295 8.37 6.86 17.17
CA TYR A 295 7.74 6.33 18.39
C TYR A 295 6.38 6.98 18.67
N ILE A 296 6.33 8.32 18.60
CA ILE A 296 5.11 9.11 18.83
C ILE A 296 3.99 8.68 17.88
N THR A 297 4.30 8.55 16.60
CA THR A 297 3.35 8.12 15.58
C THR A 297 2.84 6.70 15.85
N GLN A 298 3.72 5.77 16.23
CA GLN A 298 3.34 4.39 16.51
C GLN A 298 2.47 4.27 17.76
N ARG A 299 2.71 5.08 18.82
CA ARG A 299 1.83 5.16 19.99
C ARG A 299 0.45 5.70 19.64
N GLY A 300 0.39 6.74 18.79
CA GLY A 300 -0.89 7.24 18.28
C GLY A 300 -1.64 6.18 17.46
N ALA A 301 -0.92 5.40 16.64
CA ALA A 301 -1.52 4.33 15.86
C ALA A 301 -2.05 3.17 16.74
N GLU A 302 -1.30 2.78 17.77
CA GLU A 302 -1.75 1.77 18.74
C GLU A 302 -3.06 2.17 19.43
N ALA A 303 -3.22 3.46 19.75
CA ALA A 303 -4.39 3.97 20.49
C ALA A 303 -5.72 3.77 19.76
N ILE A 304 -5.73 3.54 18.42
CA ILE A 304 -6.97 3.24 17.69
C ILE A 304 -7.57 1.88 18.05
N TYR A 305 -6.77 0.99 18.61
CA TYR A 305 -7.21 -0.34 19.07
C TYR A 305 -7.65 -0.35 20.54
N SER A 306 -7.58 0.80 21.23
CA SER A 306 -8.11 0.92 22.59
C SER A 306 -9.65 0.93 22.60
N PRO A 307 -10.27 0.54 23.73
CA PRO A 307 -11.72 0.61 23.92
C PRO A 307 -12.31 2.01 23.72
#